data_36c2bc4cc72f3776a02ebb194b9803a9
#
_entry.id   36c2bc4cc72f3776a02ebb194b9803a9
#
_cell.length_a   1.000
_cell.length_b   1.000
_cell.length_c   1.000
_cell.angle_alpha   90.00
_cell.angle_beta   90.00
_cell.angle_gamma   90.00
#
_symmetry.space_group_name_H-M   'P 1'
#
loop_
_entity.id
_entity.type
_entity.pdbx_description
1 polymer ?
#
loop_
_entity_poly.entity_id
_entity_poly.type
_entity_poly.pdbx_seq_one_letter_code
_entity_poly.pdbx_strand_id
1 'polypeptide(L)'
;MKYFLAVDIGASSGRHMLTHMEEDRMVLEEVHRFYNGMTEKNGHKIWDVDTLFEEIKIGMKKCASLGKIPESMGIDTWAVDFVLLDKNGGRIGDAVAYRDRRT
;
A
#
# COMPACT_ATOMS: atom_id res chain seq x y z
N MET A 1 14.05 -0.71 -21.51
CA MET A 1 14.05 -1.51 -20.26
C MET A 1 12.64 -1.51 -19.67
N LYS A 2 12.19 -2.66 -19.21
CA LYS A 2 10.85 -2.79 -18.63
C LYS A 2 10.94 -2.76 -17.11
N TYR A 3 10.08 -1.95 -16.50
CA TYR A 3 9.98 -1.84 -15.05
C TYR A 3 8.66 -2.40 -14.56
N PHE A 4 8.69 -2.97 -13.36
CA PHE A 4 7.50 -3.49 -12.68
C PHE A 4 7.52 -2.97 -11.25
N LEU A 5 6.37 -2.63 -10.70
CA LEU A 5 6.27 -2.04 -9.37
C LEU A 5 5.60 -3.02 -8.41
N ALA A 6 6.24 -3.25 -7.29
CA ALA A 6 5.65 -4.00 -6.19
C ALA A 6 5.43 -3.06 -5.01
N VAL A 7 4.20 -3.01 -4.51
CA VAL A 7 3.85 -2.24 -3.32
C VAL A 7 3.62 -3.24 -2.20
N ASP A 8 4.52 -3.23 -1.23
CA ASP A 8 4.50 -4.17 -0.11
C ASP A 8 4.09 -3.40 1.14
N ILE A 9 2.90 -3.69 1.65
CA ILE A 9 2.31 -2.93 2.75
C ILE A 9 2.21 -3.82 3.98
N GLY A 10 3.08 -3.55 4.95
CA GLY A 10 3.03 -4.23 6.23
C GLY A 10 2.24 -3.44 7.26
N ALA A 11 2.13 -3.99 8.46
CA ALA A 11 1.37 -3.39 9.55
C ALA A 11 2.06 -2.18 10.19
N SER A 12 3.33 -1.95 9.89
CA SER A 12 4.08 -0.82 10.46
C SER A 12 4.71 0.07 9.41
N SER A 13 4.94 -0.43 8.21
CA SER A 13 5.50 0.37 7.12
C SER A 13 5.12 -0.22 5.77
N GLY A 14 5.08 0.64 4.76
CA GLY A 14 4.91 0.21 3.39
C GLY A 14 6.06 0.68 2.53
N ARG A 15 6.28 0.00 1.42
CA ARG A 15 7.37 0.36 0.52
C ARG A 15 6.99 0.07 -0.92
N HIS A 16 7.54 0.89 -1.80
CA HIS A 16 7.42 0.71 -3.24
C HIS A 16 8.77 0.21 -3.75
N MET A 17 8.77 -0.99 -4.32
CA MET A 17 9.97 -1.59 -4.91
C MET A 17 9.81 -1.61 -6.41
N LEU A 18 10.65 -0.85 -7.08
CA LEU A 18 10.70 -0.82 -8.54
C LEU A 18 11.69 -1.87 -9.01
N THR A 19 11.28 -2.72 -9.93
CA THR A 19 12.10 -3.84 -10.36
C THR A 19 12.35 -3.82 -11.86
N HIS A 20 13.48 -4.36 -12.26
CA HIS A 20 13.79 -4.64 -13.65
C HIS A 20 14.73 -5.84 -13.71
N MET A 21 14.86 -6.42 -14.88
CA MET A 21 15.77 -7.55 -15.07
C MET A 21 17.07 -7.04 -15.71
N GLU A 22 18.20 -7.48 -15.16
CA GLU A 22 19.52 -7.32 -15.77
C GLU A 22 20.06 -8.72 -16.00
N GLU A 23 20.12 -9.12 -17.26
CA GLU A 23 20.43 -10.50 -17.64
C GLU A 23 19.43 -11.44 -16.97
N ASP A 24 19.86 -12.35 -16.11
CA ASP A 24 18.97 -13.28 -15.41
C ASP A 24 18.72 -12.85 -13.95
N ARG A 25 19.05 -11.62 -13.61
CA ARG A 25 18.94 -11.14 -12.23
C ARG A 25 17.86 -10.07 -12.11
N MET A 26 17.07 -10.18 -11.06
CA MET A 26 16.09 -9.15 -10.72
C MET A 26 16.78 -8.08 -9.86
N VAL A 27 16.70 -6.84 -10.32
CA VAL A 27 17.23 -5.70 -9.58
C VAL A 27 16.07 -4.98 -8.92
N LEU A 28 16.18 -4.74 -7.61
CA LEU A 28 15.15 -4.06 -6.81
C LEU A 28 15.68 -2.70 -6.39
N GLU A 29 14.81 -1.70 -6.53
CA GLU A 29 15.13 -0.33 -6.12
C GLU A 29 13.98 0.18 -5.26
N GLU A 30 14.26 0.59 -4.02
CA GLU A 30 13.23 1.16 -3.16
C GLU A 30 13.04 2.63 -3.55
N VAL A 31 11.86 2.97 -4.06
CA VAL A 31 11.57 4.32 -4.52
C VAL A 31 10.76 5.13 -3.53
N HIS A 32 10.06 4.46 -2.61
CA HIS A 32 9.27 5.13 -1.59
C HIS A 32 9.07 4.22 -0.40
N ARG A 33 9.14 4.81 0.78
CA ARG A 33 8.85 4.11 2.03
C ARG A 33 8.01 5.05 2.88
N PHE A 34 7.01 4.48 3.56
CA PHE A 34 6.13 5.28 4.40
C PHE A 34 5.78 4.51 5.68
N TYR A 35 5.48 5.25 6.72
CA TYR A 35 4.96 4.69 7.94
C TYR A 35 3.53 4.25 7.73
N ASN A 36 3.19 3.08 8.23
CA ASN A 36 1.83 2.59 8.28
C ASN A 36 1.59 2.02 9.67
N GLY A 37 0.46 2.32 10.26
CA GLY A 37 0.15 1.84 11.59
C GLY A 37 -1.29 2.14 11.93
N MET A 38 -1.74 1.50 13.01
CA MET A 38 -3.09 1.69 13.48
C MET A 38 -3.23 3.04 14.17
N THR A 39 -4.36 3.70 13.98
CA THR A 39 -4.73 4.90 14.72
C THR A 39 -5.96 4.60 15.54
N GLU A 40 -6.21 5.43 16.55
CA GLU A 40 -7.40 5.27 17.39
C GLU A 40 -8.49 6.25 16.95
N LYS A 41 -9.72 5.74 16.85
CA LYS A 41 -10.87 6.55 16.52
C LYS A 41 -12.09 5.95 17.21
N ASN A 42 -12.78 6.77 18.01
CA ASN A 42 -13.98 6.34 18.74
C ASN A 42 -13.75 5.09 19.59
N GLY A 43 -12.57 4.96 20.18
CA GLY A 43 -12.22 3.83 21.03
C GLY A 43 -11.82 2.55 20.28
N HIS A 44 -11.65 2.62 18.97
CA HIS A 44 -11.24 1.51 18.14
C HIS A 44 -9.92 1.79 17.46
N LYS A 45 -9.13 0.74 17.24
CA LYS A 45 -7.93 0.82 16.40
C LYS A 45 -8.33 0.61 14.96
N ILE A 46 -8.01 1.56 14.12
CA ILE A 46 -8.38 1.54 12.72
C ILE A 46 -7.14 1.74 11.82
N TRP A 47 -7.30 1.40 10.55
CA TRP A 47 -6.33 1.75 9.51
C TRP A 47 -6.83 3.00 8.80
N ASP A 48 -5.94 3.98 8.61
CA ASP A 48 -6.27 5.18 7.83
C ASP A 48 -6.11 4.85 6.34
N VAL A 49 -7.18 4.33 5.76
CA VAL A 49 -7.18 3.85 4.38
C VAL A 49 -6.94 4.99 3.39
N ASP A 50 -7.45 6.17 3.68
CA ASP A 50 -7.29 7.32 2.78
C ASP A 50 -5.82 7.77 2.71
N THR A 51 -5.14 7.84 3.86
CA THR A 51 -3.71 8.14 3.90
C THR A 51 -2.91 7.05 3.19
N LEU A 52 -3.27 5.79 3.40
CA LEU A 52 -2.62 4.66 2.75
C LEU A 52 -2.72 4.77 1.22
N PHE A 53 -3.91 5.10 0.72
CA PHE A 53 -4.12 5.28 -0.71
C PHE A 53 -3.29 6.44 -1.27
N GLU A 54 -3.20 7.55 -0.53
CA GLU A 54 -2.37 8.67 -0.95
C GLU A 54 -0.89 8.27 -1.03
N GLU A 55 -0.40 7.48 -0.06
CA GLU A 55 0.99 6.99 -0.07
C GLU A 55 1.26 6.10 -1.28
N ILE A 56 0.30 5.27 -1.68
CA ILE A 56 0.44 4.45 -2.88
C ILE A 56 0.61 5.35 -4.11
N LYS A 57 -0.21 6.40 -4.22
CA LYS A 57 -0.11 7.34 -5.34
C LYS A 57 1.21 8.11 -5.34
N ILE A 58 1.69 8.51 -4.16
CA ILE A 58 2.96 9.21 -4.04
C ILE A 58 4.11 8.36 -4.58
N GLY A 59 4.14 7.09 -4.20
CA GLY A 59 5.16 6.16 -4.70
C GLY A 59 5.11 5.99 -6.21
N MET A 60 3.91 5.91 -6.78
CA MET A 60 3.75 5.83 -8.22
C MET A 60 4.26 7.08 -8.92
N LYS A 61 3.98 8.26 -8.36
CA LYS A 61 4.48 9.53 -8.91
C LYS A 61 6.01 9.60 -8.85
N LYS A 62 6.61 9.05 -7.82
CA LYS A 62 8.08 9.00 -7.73
C LYS A 62 8.68 8.17 -8.85
N CYS A 63 8.05 7.08 -9.25
CA CYS A 63 8.50 6.30 -10.41
C CYS A 63 8.51 7.17 -11.67
N ALA A 64 7.44 7.94 -11.88
CA ALA A 64 7.34 8.81 -13.04
C ALA A 64 8.42 9.89 -13.01
N SER A 65 8.70 10.47 -11.84
CA SER A 65 9.72 11.52 -11.73
C SER A 65 11.13 10.97 -11.99
N LEU A 66 11.35 9.68 -11.78
CA LEU A 66 12.61 9.02 -12.12
C LEU A 66 12.70 8.65 -13.60
N GLY A 67 11.63 8.84 -14.36
CA GLY A 67 11.56 8.42 -15.74
C GLY A 67 11.44 6.89 -15.91
N LYS A 68 11.01 6.19 -14.86
CA LYS A 68 10.94 4.73 -14.84
C LYS A 68 9.49 4.30 -14.64
N ILE A 69 8.71 4.37 -15.72
CA ILE A 69 7.26 4.07 -15.66
C ILE A 69 7.05 2.55 -15.63
N PRO A 70 6.43 2.00 -14.58
CA PRO A 70 6.18 0.56 -14.53
C PRO A 70 5.14 0.13 -15.56
N GLU A 71 5.32 -1.07 -16.12
CA GLU A 71 4.35 -1.66 -17.02
C GLU A 71 3.19 -2.30 -16.26
N SER A 72 3.43 -2.72 -15.03
CA SER A 72 2.39 -3.30 -14.17
C SER A 72 2.73 -3.05 -12.72
N MET A 73 1.73 -3.20 -11.87
CA MET A 73 1.87 -3.01 -10.43
C MET A 73 1.12 -4.11 -9.71
N GLY A 74 1.76 -4.66 -8.69
CA GLY A 74 1.12 -5.57 -7.76
C GLY A 74 1.18 -4.99 -6.36
N ILE A 75 0.19 -5.33 -5.54
CA ILE A 75 0.13 -4.90 -4.15
C ILE A 75 -0.06 -6.13 -3.30
N ASP A 76 0.76 -6.28 -2.25
CA ASP A 76 0.48 -7.25 -1.21
C ASP A 76 0.33 -6.54 0.13
N THR A 77 -0.37 -7.16 1.04
CA THR A 77 -0.62 -6.59 2.35
C THR A 77 -0.99 -7.70 3.33
N TRP A 78 -1.29 -7.32 4.58
CA TRP A 78 -1.72 -8.27 5.60
C TRP A 78 -3.14 -8.77 5.31
N ALA A 79 -3.53 -9.86 5.98
CA ALA A 79 -4.82 -10.48 5.82
C ALA A 79 -5.76 -10.14 6.99
N VAL A 80 -6.94 -10.70 6.99
CA VAL A 80 -7.97 -10.75 8.02
C VAL A 80 -8.74 -9.45 8.27
N ASP A 81 -8.35 -8.36 7.67
CA ASP A 81 -9.08 -7.09 7.78
C ASP A 81 -9.94 -6.85 6.54
N PHE A 82 -10.98 -6.06 6.71
CA PHE A 82 -11.94 -5.81 5.63
C PHE A 82 -12.65 -4.48 5.84
N VAL A 83 -13.29 -3.99 4.79
CA VAL A 83 -14.22 -2.88 4.85
C VAL A 83 -15.54 -3.31 4.23
N LEU A 84 -16.61 -2.67 4.63
CA LEU A 84 -17.92 -2.88 4.02
C LEU A 84 -18.17 -1.78 3.00
N LEU A 85 -18.77 -2.15 1.89
CA LEU A 85 -19.11 -1.20 0.83
C LEU A 85 -20.62 -1.16 0.64
N ASP A 86 -21.15 0.03 0.32
CA ASP A 86 -22.52 0.16 -0.05
C ASP A 86 -22.74 -0.26 -1.51
N LYS A 87 -23.98 -0.18 -1.99
CA LYS A 87 -24.30 -0.63 -3.34
C LYS A 87 -23.63 0.20 -4.44
N ASN A 88 -23.16 1.39 -4.11
CA ASN A 88 -22.47 2.28 -5.05
C ASN A 88 -20.96 2.20 -4.93
N GLY A 89 -20.44 1.28 -4.12
CA GLY A 89 -19.00 1.11 -3.91
C GLY A 89 -18.40 2.05 -2.87
N GLY A 90 -19.23 2.84 -2.15
CA GLY A 90 -18.76 3.71 -1.08
C GLY A 90 -18.47 2.93 0.19
N ARG A 91 -17.44 3.33 0.91
CA ARG A 91 -17.02 2.65 2.13
C ARG A 91 -18.00 2.97 3.27
N ILE A 92 -18.49 1.92 3.94
CA ILE A 92 -19.34 2.03 5.11
C ILE A 92 -18.47 1.90 6.35
N GLY A 93 -18.27 3.00 7.08
CA GLY A 93 -17.48 2.99 8.31
C GLY A 93 -15.99 2.88 8.07
N ASP A 94 -15.26 2.61 9.14
CA ASP A 94 -13.81 2.55 9.14
C ASP A 94 -13.30 1.13 8.95
N ALA A 95 -12.03 1.02 8.50
CA ALA A 95 -11.34 -0.26 8.44
C ALA A 95 -10.78 -0.56 9.84
N VAL A 96 -11.49 -1.36 10.62
CA VAL A 96 -11.09 -1.69 11.98
C VAL A 96 -9.98 -2.73 11.95
N ALA A 97 -8.87 -2.45 12.66
CA ALA A 97 -7.69 -3.30 12.64
C ALA A 97 -7.90 -4.59 13.41
N TYR A 98 -7.23 -5.66 12.97
CA TYR A 98 -7.33 -6.97 13.61
C TYR A 98 -6.84 -6.97 15.06
N ARG A 99 -6.03 -6.00 15.46
CA ARG A 99 -5.54 -5.86 16.84
C ARG A 99 -6.45 -5.01 17.70
N ASP A 100 -7.61 -4.58 17.19
CA ASP A 100 -8.58 -3.88 17.99
C ASP A 100 -9.17 -4.81 19.05
N ARG A 101 -9.54 -4.26 20.20
CA ARG A 101 -10.05 -5.05 21.32
C ARG A 101 -11.39 -5.71 21.04
N ARG A 102 -12.10 -5.29 19.99
CA ARG A 102 -13.40 -5.90 19.65
C ARG A 102 -13.26 -7.31 19.08
N THR A 103 -12.08 -7.66 18.64
CA THR A 103 -11.78 -8.99 18.13
C THR A 103 -10.98 -9.78 19.16
#